data_f792386b62eb6bc848e733e7765bef3c
#
_entry.id   f792386b62eb6bc848e733e7765bef3c
#
_cell.length_a   1.000
_cell.length_b   1.000
_cell.length_c   1.000
_cell.angle_alpha   90.00
_cell.angle_beta   90.00
_cell.angle_gamma   90.00
#
_symmetry.space_group_name_H-M   'P 1'
#
loop_
_entity.id
_entity.type
_entity.pdbx_description
1 polymer ?
#
loop_
_entity_poly.entity_id
_entity_poly.type
_entity_poly.pdbx_seq_one_letter_code
_entity_poly.pdbx_strand_id
1 'polypeptide(L)'
;RTDNIKADGTDDVMLSITILDASGKPVSNSPAVKLDILSGPGEFPTGTSILFEKESDIRILDGKAAIEFRSYYAGETVIRATSPGLEPAEVKIRFTGSTPYTEAFKVKERPYTRFETQTKTDNLQTFGPNNPTFCSSSANGHSSAFAADGDESTYWQASENDPERSWTLDTEKGLSIRHIRIAFPDLAPYQYKVEVSMDREHWSLIPDQT
;
A
#
# COMPACT_ATOMS: atom_id res chain seq x y z
N ARG A 1 15.03 3.11 22.99
CA ARG A 1 14.74 3.40 24.40
C ARG A 1 13.98 2.23 24.99
N THR A 2 14.52 1.64 26.08
CA THR A 2 13.93 0.47 26.75
C THR A 2 13.58 0.77 28.22
N ASP A 3 13.96 1.94 28.71
CA ASP A 3 13.77 2.38 30.11
C ASP A 3 13.07 3.74 30.20
N ASN A 4 12.46 4.01 31.35
CA ASN A 4 11.76 5.25 31.67
C ASN A 4 10.60 5.57 30.71
N ILE A 5 9.90 4.54 30.26
CA ILE A 5 8.72 4.64 29.41
C ILE A 5 7.51 4.75 30.32
N LYS A 6 6.64 5.70 30.07
CA LYS A 6 5.47 5.91 30.90
C LYS A 6 4.40 4.86 30.59
N ALA A 7 3.85 4.29 31.65
CA ALA A 7 2.72 3.36 31.60
C ALA A 7 1.38 4.10 31.61
N ASP A 8 1.14 4.98 30.65
CA ASP A 8 -0.08 5.78 30.54
C ASP A 8 -0.85 5.56 29.22
N GLY A 9 -0.35 4.63 28.39
CA GLY A 9 -0.95 4.30 27.09
C GLY A 9 -0.65 5.32 25.98
N THR A 10 0.19 6.34 26.26
CA THR A 10 0.53 7.39 25.28
C THR A 10 2.03 7.46 24.95
N ASP A 11 2.88 6.84 25.77
CA ASP A 11 4.34 6.79 25.56
C ASP A 11 4.69 5.49 24.82
N ASP A 12 4.55 5.49 23.50
CA ASP A 12 4.77 4.33 22.65
C ASP A 12 6.27 4.02 22.48
N VAL A 13 6.57 2.74 22.48
CA VAL A 13 7.89 2.20 22.13
C VAL A 13 7.84 1.65 20.71
N MET A 14 8.74 2.13 19.86
CA MET A 14 8.92 1.53 18.55
C MET A 14 9.87 0.33 18.66
N LEU A 15 9.34 -0.88 18.46
CA LEU A 15 10.11 -2.10 18.37
C LEU A 15 10.59 -2.27 16.93
N SER A 16 11.91 -2.39 16.75
CA SER A 16 12.52 -2.65 15.45
C SER A 16 12.97 -4.10 15.37
N ILE A 17 12.63 -4.75 14.27
CA ILE A 17 13.08 -6.09 13.92
C ILE A 17 14.11 -5.95 12.81
N THR A 18 15.22 -6.67 12.92
CA THR A 18 16.22 -6.78 11.85
C THR A 18 16.64 -8.23 11.71
N ILE A 19 16.58 -8.77 10.51
CA ILE A 19 17.06 -10.12 10.21
C ILE A 19 18.58 -10.05 10.00
N LEU A 20 19.29 -10.92 10.71
CA LEU A 20 20.75 -10.99 10.65
C LEU A 20 21.20 -12.35 10.11
N ASP A 21 22.34 -12.39 9.44
CA ASP A 21 23.04 -13.63 9.10
C ASP A 21 23.83 -14.19 10.31
N ALA A 22 24.44 -15.35 10.14
CA ALA A 22 25.23 -15.99 11.18
C ALA A 22 26.47 -15.16 11.63
N SER A 23 26.87 -14.17 10.86
CA SER A 23 27.94 -13.23 11.21
C SER A 23 27.44 -11.95 11.90
N GLY A 24 26.11 -11.84 12.11
CA GLY A 24 25.47 -10.68 12.72
C GLY A 24 25.28 -9.49 11.76
N LYS A 25 25.40 -9.69 10.45
CA LYS A 25 25.17 -8.64 9.46
C LYS A 25 23.70 -8.64 8.99
N PRO A 26 23.09 -7.46 8.81
CA PRO A 26 21.76 -7.36 8.25
C PRO A 26 21.66 -7.98 6.85
N VAL A 27 20.57 -8.69 6.61
CA VAL A 27 20.22 -9.30 5.32
C VAL A 27 18.85 -8.83 4.87
N SER A 28 18.59 -8.90 3.58
CA SER A 28 17.31 -8.45 2.98
C SER A 28 16.22 -9.53 2.94
N ASN A 29 16.45 -10.68 3.58
CA ASN A 29 15.43 -11.72 3.66
C ASN A 29 14.20 -11.24 4.40
N SER A 30 13.04 -11.69 3.97
CA SER A 30 11.75 -11.29 4.53
C SER A 30 10.94 -12.52 5.01
N PRO A 31 11.45 -13.27 6.01
CA PRO A 31 10.72 -14.40 6.58
C PRO A 31 9.51 -13.93 7.39
N ALA A 32 8.58 -14.84 7.69
CA ALA A 32 7.56 -14.57 8.69
C ALA A 32 8.23 -14.48 10.08
N VAL A 33 7.86 -13.45 10.86
CA VAL A 33 8.34 -13.25 12.24
C VAL A 33 7.16 -13.05 13.16
N LYS A 34 7.13 -13.77 14.27
CA LYS A 34 6.15 -13.58 15.33
C LYS A 34 6.80 -12.93 16.55
N LEU A 35 6.17 -11.91 17.10
CA LEU A 35 6.50 -11.35 18.41
C LEU A 35 5.44 -11.82 19.41
N ASP A 36 5.88 -12.35 20.55
CA ASP A 36 5.03 -12.75 21.66
C ASP A 36 5.46 -12.05 22.96
N ILE A 37 4.51 -11.56 23.73
CA ILE A 37 4.74 -11.14 25.12
C ILE A 37 4.85 -12.40 25.97
N LEU A 38 6.04 -12.68 26.50
CA LEU A 38 6.26 -13.81 27.41
C LEU A 38 5.77 -13.51 28.83
N SER A 39 6.00 -12.28 29.28
CA SER A 39 5.60 -11.83 30.62
C SER A 39 5.51 -10.31 30.70
N GLY A 40 4.76 -9.81 31.66
CA GLY A 40 4.66 -8.39 31.97
C GLY A 40 3.55 -7.64 31.23
N PRO A 41 3.47 -6.32 31.48
CA PRO A 41 2.43 -5.46 30.91
C PRO A 41 2.67 -5.11 29.46
N GLY A 42 1.63 -4.56 28.85
CA GLY A 42 1.67 -3.94 27.52
C GLY A 42 0.94 -4.73 26.48
N GLU A 43 0.87 -4.13 25.29
CA GLU A 43 0.12 -4.68 24.17
C GLU A 43 0.68 -4.25 22.83
N PHE A 44 0.57 -5.14 21.86
CA PHE A 44 0.59 -4.84 20.43
C PHE A 44 -0.81 -4.39 19.97
N PRO A 45 -0.93 -3.82 18.78
CA PRO A 45 -2.26 -3.57 18.16
C PRO A 45 -3.14 -4.83 18.14
N THR A 46 -2.54 -6.02 18.08
CA THR A 46 -3.20 -7.33 18.07
C THR A 46 -3.31 -7.99 19.45
N GLY A 47 -2.91 -7.33 20.51
CA GLY A 47 -2.95 -7.84 21.89
C GLY A 47 -1.60 -8.36 22.38
N THR A 48 -1.51 -9.63 22.78
CA THR A 48 -0.29 -10.21 23.35
C THR A 48 0.71 -10.73 22.34
N SER A 49 0.33 -10.80 21.08
CA SER A 49 1.24 -11.21 20.00
C SER A 49 0.98 -10.43 18.71
N ILE A 50 1.96 -10.45 17.81
CA ILE A 50 1.82 -9.92 16.47
C ILE A 50 2.63 -10.77 15.48
N LEU A 51 2.06 -11.04 14.30
CA LEU A 51 2.68 -11.83 13.25
C LEU A 51 2.94 -10.98 12.02
N PHE A 52 4.19 -10.95 11.58
CA PHE A 52 4.63 -10.33 10.33
C PHE A 52 4.70 -11.42 9.26
N GLU A 53 3.78 -11.39 8.31
CA GLU A 53 3.69 -12.36 7.21
C GLU A 53 3.95 -11.70 5.87
N LYS A 54 4.49 -12.46 4.93
CA LYS A 54 4.82 -11.96 3.59
C LYS A 54 3.62 -11.40 2.84
N GLU A 55 2.47 -12.04 2.97
CA GLU A 55 1.23 -11.68 2.27
C GLU A 55 0.33 -10.73 3.09
N SER A 56 0.83 -10.21 4.21
CA SER A 56 0.12 -9.29 5.08
C SER A 56 0.62 -7.86 4.91
N ASP A 57 -0.22 -6.88 5.29
CA ASP A 57 0.19 -5.47 5.42
C ASP A 57 1.22 -5.31 6.55
N ILE A 58 1.17 -6.21 7.54
CA ILE A 58 2.17 -6.34 8.60
C ILE A 58 3.20 -7.37 8.14
N ARG A 59 4.29 -6.90 7.56
CA ARG A 59 5.32 -7.76 6.98
C ARG A 59 6.74 -7.23 7.20
N ILE A 60 7.70 -8.14 7.08
CA ILE A 60 9.11 -7.78 6.99
C ILE A 60 9.39 -7.29 5.56
N LEU A 61 10.07 -6.16 5.42
CA LEU A 61 10.54 -5.62 4.14
C LEU A 61 12.06 -5.43 4.21
N ASP A 62 12.78 -6.01 3.26
CA ASP A 62 14.25 -5.94 3.20
C ASP A 62 14.92 -6.30 4.53
N GLY A 63 14.42 -7.37 5.17
CA GLY A 63 14.93 -7.84 6.45
C GLY A 63 14.61 -6.97 7.65
N LYS A 64 13.71 -5.99 7.51
CA LYS A 64 13.36 -5.04 8.58
C LYS A 64 11.86 -4.88 8.75
N ALA A 65 11.44 -4.65 9.98
CA ALA A 65 10.10 -4.21 10.33
C ALA A 65 10.13 -3.37 11.61
N ALA A 66 9.05 -2.67 11.87
CA ALA A 66 8.84 -1.97 13.12
C ALA A 66 7.37 -1.99 13.52
N ILE A 67 7.11 -1.96 14.82
CA ILE A 67 5.75 -1.92 15.37
C ILE A 67 5.73 -1.13 16.67
N GLU A 68 4.64 -0.46 16.93
CA GLU A 68 4.38 0.22 18.19
C GLU A 68 4.02 -0.78 19.30
N PHE A 69 4.51 -0.50 20.50
CA PHE A 69 4.22 -1.24 21.72
C PHE A 69 4.00 -0.27 22.86
N ARG A 70 2.95 -0.45 23.65
CA ARG A 70 2.59 0.44 24.76
C ARG A 70 2.15 -0.31 25.99
N SER A 71 2.08 0.37 27.14
CA SER A 71 1.51 -0.17 28.37
C SER A 71 0.71 0.87 29.13
N TYR A 72 -0.31 0.40 29.82
CA TYR A 72 -1.10 1.17 30.81
C TYR A 72 -0.67 0.86 32.25
N TYR A 73 0.21 -0.12 32.43
CA TYR A 73 0.63 -0.61 33.75
C TYR A 73 2.14 -0.64 33.86
N ALA A 74 2.65 -0.31 35.06
CA ALA A 74 4.07 -0.34 35.36
C ALA A 74 4.57 -1.76 35.55
N GLY A 75 5.75 -2.06 35.06
CA GLY A 75 6.40 -3.37 35.15
C GLY A 75 7.44 -3.59 34.09
N GLU A 76 8.10 -4.75 34.17
CA GLU A 76 9.01 -5.22 33.14
C GLU A 76 8.28 -6.17 32.19
N THR A 77 8.42 -5.94 30.90
CA THR A 77 7.86 -6.79 29.84
C THR A 77 8.99 -7.50 29.11
N VAL A 78 8.82 -8.80 28.89
CA VAL A 78 9.72 -9.61 28.06
C VAL A 78 8.99 -9.97 26.77
N ILE A 79 9.57 -9.57 25.65
CA ILE A 79 9.05 -9.89 24.31
C ILE A 79 10.05 -10.79 23.60
N ARG A 80 9.55 -11.86 22.99
CA ARG A 80 10.34 -12.79 22.17
C ARG A 80 9.93 -12.70 20.71
N ALA A 81 10.94 -12.61 19.85
CA ALA A 81 10.80 -12.76 18.41
C ALA A 81 11.15 -14.18 17.99
N THR A 82 10.33 -14.79 17.18
CA THR A 82 10.55 -16.12 16.60
C THR A 82 10.30 -16.13 15.11
N SER A 83 11.08 -16.91 14.37
CA SER A 83 10.93 -17.12 12.93
C SER A 83 11.39 -18.53 12.57
N PRO A 84 10.76 -19.23 11.63
CA PRO A 84 11.21 -20.55 11.19
C PRO A 84 12.67 -20.54 10.70
N GLY A 85 13.50 -21.39 11.28
CA GLY A 85 14.89 -21.55 10.88
C GLY A 85 15.84 -20.45 11.35
N LEU A 86 15.38 -19.52 12.20
CA LEU A 86 16.22 -18.48 12.82
C LEU A 86 16.27 -18.67 14.33
N GLU A 87 17.38 -18.26 14.94
CA GLU A 87 17.50 -18.19 16.39
C GLU A 87 16.55 -17.13 16.95
N PRO A 88 15.82 -17.41 18.04
CA PRO A 88 14.95 -16.44 18.65
C PRO A 88 15.71 -15.30 19.31
N ALA A 89 15.12 -14.12 19.37
CA ALA A 89 15.65 -12.97 20.08
C ALA A 89 14.67 -12.47 21.14
N GLU A 90 15.20 -11.90 22.23
CA GLU A 90 14.38 -11.33 23.29
C GLU A 90 14.78 -9.89 23.58
N VAL A 91 13.79 -9.09 23.97
CA VAL A 91 13.99 -7.74 24.47
C VAL A 91 13.20 -7.56 25.77
N LYS A 92 13.79 -6.82 26.72
CA LYS A 92 13.16 -6.39 27.96
C LYS A 92 12.88 -4.91 27.89
N ILE A 93 11.67 -4.53 28.30
CA ILE A 93 11.17 -3.16 28.31
C ILE A 93 10.65 -2.85 29.68
N ARG A 94 11.05 -1.72 30.26
CA ARG A 94 10.59 -1.29 31.57
C ARG A 94 9.66 -0.09 31.49
N PHE A 95 8.42 -0.32 31.93
CA PHE A 95 7.40 0.71 32.05
C PHE A 95 7.31 1.23 33.48
N THR A 96 7.20 2.54 33.62
CA THR A 96 7.10 3.24 34.92
C THR A 96 5.75 3.94 35.02
N GLY A 97 5.10 3.84 36.18
CA GLY A 97 3.78 4.44 36.40
C GLY A 97 3.25 4.13 37.81
N SER A 98 2.09 4.68 38.14
CA SER A 98 1.47 4.54 39.46
C SER A 98 0.75 3.21 39.66
N THR A 99 0.30 2.57 38.59
CA THR A 99 -0.47 1.34 38.67
C THR A 99 0.40 0.13 38.27
N PRO A 100 0.79 -0.74 39.21
CA PRO A 100 1.59 -1.91 38.88
C PRO A 100 0.78 -2.93 38.10
N TYR A 101 1.46 -3.65 37.22
CA TYR A 101 0.85 -4.76 36.47
C TYR A 101 0.54 -5.95 37.35
N THR A 102 -0.58 -6.59 37.08
CA THR A 102 -0.96 -7.91 37.58
C THR A 102 -1.51 -8.75 36.44
N GLU A 103 -1.49 -10.09 36.57
CA GLU A 103 -2.03 -11.00 35.53
C GLU A 103 -3.52 -10.77 35.23
N ALA A 104 -4.28 -10.17 36.16
CA ALA A 104 -5.67 -9.77 35.92
C ALA A 104 -5.82 -8.70 34.84
N PHE A 105 -4.77 -7.95 34.56
CA PHE A 105 -4.72 -6.90 33.53
C PHE A 105 -4.14 -7.36 32.21
N LYS A 106 -3.88 -8.66 32.05
CA LYS A 106 -3.41 -9.23 30.80
C LYS A 106 -4.40 -8.95 29.68
N VAL A 107 -3.92 -8.34 28.61
CA VAL A 107 -4.75 -8.05 27.44
C VAL A 107 -5.15 -9.32 26.71
N LYS A 108 -6.29 -9.27 26.04
CA LYS A 108 -6.76 -10.37 25.19
C LYS A 108 -6.20 -10.23 23.79
N GLU A 109 -5.97 -11.37 23.16
CA GLU A 109 -5.71 -11.40 21.72
C GLU A 109 -6.84 -10.71 20.95
N ARG A 110 -6.46 -9.92 19.98
CA ARG A 110 -7.36 -9.24 19.04
C ARG A 110 -6.95 -9.68 17.64
N PRO A 111 -7.85 -10.29 16.85
CA PRO A 111 -7.52 -10.60 15.47
C PRO A 111 -7.14 -9.30 14.74
N TYR A 112 -6.08 -9.35 13.97
CA TYR A 112 -5.80 -8.27 13.04
C TYR A 112 -6.95 -8.22 12.04
N THR A 113 -7.82 -7.27 12.21
CA THR A 113 -8.74 -6.89 11.16
C THR A 113 -7.98 -5.92 10.27
N ARG A 114 -7.55 -6.43 9.10
CA ARG A 114 -7.30 -5.53 7.99
C ARG A 114 -8.54 -4.63 7.94
N PHE A 115 -8.40 -3.34 8.26
CA PHE A 115 -9.29 -2.41 7.61
C PHE A 115 -9.02 -2.69 6.13
N GLU A 116 -9.92 -3.45 5.50
CA GLU A 116 -10.07 -3.30 4.08
C GLU A 116 -10.05 -1.79 3.97
N THR A 117 -8.97 -1.26 3.41
CA THR A 117 -9.07 0.02 2.77
C THR A 117 -10.36 -0.23 2.01
N GLN A 118 -11.47 0.26 2.55
CA GLN A 118 -12.57 0.43 1.66
C GLN A 118 -11.84 1.11 0.53
N THR A 119 -11.48 0.31 -0.48
CA THR A 119 -11.53 0.88 -1.78
C THR A 119 -12.87 1.54 -1.62
N LYS A 120 -12.85 2.83 -1.20
CA LYS A 120 -13.92 3.64 -1.60
C LYS A 120 -14.04 3.14 -3.00
N THR A 121 -15.00 2.31 -3.27
CA THR A 121 -15.65 2.36 -4.53
C THR A 121 -16.13 3.79 -4.47
N ASP A 122 -15.15 4.69 -4.58
CA ASP A 122 -15.40 5.97 -5.19
C ASP A 122 -16.17 5.44 -6.35
N ASN A 123 -17.40 5.84 -6.50
CA ASN A 123 -18.13 5.56 -7.70
C ASN A 123 -17.28 6.13 -8.83
N LEU A 124 -16.13 5.44 -9.10
CA LEU A 124 -15.21 5.74 -10.17
C LEU A 124 -16.01 5.36 -11.39
N GLN A 125 -16.78 6.33 -11.83
CA GLN A 125 -17.50 6.20 -13.06
C GLN A 125 -16.40 6.06 -14.14
N THR A 126 -16.38 4.91 -14.79
CA THR A 126 -15.51 4.71 -15.94
C THR A 126 -16.08 5.54 -17.08
N PHE A 127 -15.30 6.49 -17.55
CA PHE A 127 -15.59 7.27 -18.71
C PHE A 127 -14.85 6.65 -19.89
N GLY A 128 -15.56 6.25 -20.88
CA GLY A 128 -15.11 5.62 -22.11
C GLY A 128 -16.33 5.21 -22.89
N PRO A 129 -16.97 4.09 -22.55
CA PRO A 129 -18.17 3.65 -23.24
C PRO A 129 -19.26 4.72 -23.27
N ASN A 130 -19.80 4.96 -24.46
CA ASN A 130 -20.87 5.94 -24.74
C ASN A 130 -20.49 7.42 -24.65
N ASN A 131 -19.22 7.76 -24.43
CA ASN A 131 -18.79 9.15 -24.53
C ASN A 131 -18.34 9.49 -25.96
N PRO A 132 -18.54 10.72 -26.43
CA PRO A 132 -18.06 11.14 -27.74
C PRO A 132 -16.56 11.03 -27.88
N THR A 133 -16.10 10.49 -28.99
CA THR A 133 -14.69 10.39 -29.32
C THR A 133 -14.36 11.11 -30.62
N PHE A 134 -13.22 11.75 -30.69
CA PHE A 134 -12.72 12.46 -31.84
C PHE A 134 -11.30 11.97 -32.15
N CYS A 135 -10.90 12.07 -33.39
CA CYS A 135 -9.53 11.73 -33.78
C CYS A 135 -9.10 12.54 -35.01
N SER A 136 -7.81 12.69 -35.22
CA SER A 136 -7.27 13.34 -36.43
C SER A 136 -7.57 12.52 -37.68
N SER A 137 -7.54 11.19 -37.58
CA SER A 137 -7.91 10.26 -38.64
C SER A 137 -8.21 8.86 -38.09
N SER A 138 -8.78 7.98 -38.94
CA SER A 138 -8.97 6.57 -38.59
C SER A 138 -8.59 5.68 -39.79
N ALA A 139 -7.83 4.65 -39.53
CA ALA A 139 -7.61 3.57 -40.48
C ALA A 139 -8.90 2.77 -40.72
N ASN A 140 -8.99 2.11 -41.85
CA ASN A 140 -10.17 1.31 -42.18
C ASN A 140 -10.37 0.19 -41.13
N GLY A 141 -11.56 0.13 -40.53
CA GLY A 141 -11.90 -0.85 -39.50
C GLY A 141 -11.45 -0.48 -38.09
N HIS A 142 -10.80 0.69 -37.88
CA HIS A 142 -10.28 1.14 -36.58
C HIS A 142 -10.84 2.52 -36.17
N SER A 143 -12.13 2.60 -35.96
CA SER A 143 -12.85 3.82 -35.59
C SER A 143 -12.38 4.39 -34.26
N SER A 144 -12.48 5.73 -34.09
CA SER A 144 -12.18 6.41 -32.83
C SER A 144 -12.95 5.84 -31.64
N ALA A 145 -14.20 5.40 -31.85
CA ALA A 145 -15.03 4.82 -30.81
C ALA A 145 -14.44 3.52 -30.20
N PHE A 146 -13.69 2.75 -30.97
CA PHE A 146 -13.11 1.49 -30.54
C PHE A 146 -12.03 1.62 -29.44
N ALA A 147 -11.48 2.81 -29.28
CA ALA A 147 -10.56 3.06 -28.15
C ALA A 147 -11.29 3.33 -26.82
N ALA A 148 -12.60 3.40 -26.80
CA ALA A 148 -13.39 3.73 -25.63
C ALA A 148 -14.72 2.96 -25.51
N ASP A 149 -14.88 1.85 -26.25
CA ASP A 149 -16.11 1.02 -26.25
C ASP A 149 -16.14 -0.01 -25.11
N GLY A 150 -15.02 -0.22 -24.42
CA GLY A 150 -14.87 -1.19 -23.34
C GLY A 150 -14.53 -2.61 -23.81
N ASP A 151 -14.29 -2.81 -25.11
CA ASP A 151 -13.87 -4.09 -25.69
C ASP A 151 -12.35 -4.08 -25.95
N GLU A 152 -11.60 -4.89 -25.22
CA GLU A 152 -10.13 -4.97 -25.34
C GLU A 152 -9.68 -5.62 -26.67
N SER A 153 -10.59 -6.19 -27.46
CA SER A 153 -10.29 -6.75 -28.78
C SER A 153 -10.37 -5.73 -29.91
N THR A 154 -10.95 -4.58 -29.65
CA THR A 154 -11.05 -3.45 -30.57
C THR A 154 -10.07 -2.35 -30.22
N TYR A 155 -9.64 -1.56 -31.19
CA TYR A 155 -8.76 -0.42 -30.95
C TYR A 155 -8.88 0.62 -32.07
N TRP A 156 -8.56 1.86 -31.72
CA TRP A 156 -8.39 2.91 -32.70
C TRP A 156 -6.98 2.90 -33.28
N GLN A 157 -6.89 3.19 -34.56
CA GLN A 157 -5.63 3.40 -35.26
C GLN A 157 -5.74 4.58 -36.22
N ALA A 158 -4.80 5.50 -36.15
CA ALA A 158 -4.71 6.60 -37.11
C ALA A 158 -4.35 6.06 -38.52
N SER A 159 -4.77 6.77 -39.54
CA SER A 159 -4.32 6.48 -40.93
C SER A 159 -2.81 6.61 -41.06
N GLU A 160 -2.19 5.83 -41.92
CA GLU A 160 -0.73 5.70 -42.06
C GLU A 160 -0.02 7.06 -42.28
N ASN A 161 -0.63 7.94 -43.06
CA ASN A 161 -0.08 9.26 -43.39
C ASN A 161 -0.54 10.40 -42.48
N ASP A 162 -1.16 10.11 -41.34
CA ASP A 162 -1.60 11.11 -40.41
C ASP A 162 -0.41 11.66 -39.59
N PRO A 163 -0.06 12.93 -39.71
CA PRO A 163 1.05 13.52 -38.96
C PRO A 163 0.72 13.78 -37.50
N GLU A 164 -0.58 13.94 -37.14
CA GLU A 164 -1.00 14.28 -35.77
C GLU A 164 -1.19 13.06 -34.89
N ARG A 165 -1.86 12.02 -35.41
CA ARG A 165 -2.18 10.78 -34.71
C ARG A 165 -2.80 11.06 -33.32
N SER A 166 -3.74 11.99 -33.28
CA SER A 166 -4.41 12.43 -32.07
C SER A 166 -5.76 11.77 -31.86
N TRP A 167 -6.06 11.45 -30.63
CA TRP A 167 -7.36 10.90 -30.21
C TRP A 167 -7.85 11.63 -28.95
N THR A 168 -9.13 11.92 -28.87
CA THR A 168 -9.74 12.68 -27.79
C THR A 168 -11.01 12.01 -27.32
N LEU A 169 -11.18 11.89 -26.02
CA LEU A 169 -12.42 11.53 -25.36
C LEU A 169 -13.06 12.78 -24.77
N ASP A 170 -14.30 13.05 -25.11
CA ASP A 170 -15.10 14.09 -24.49
C ASP A 170 -15.95 13.51 -23.37
N THR A 171 -15.72 13.95 -22.16
CA THR A 171 -16.47 13.52 -21.00
C THR A 171 -17.79 14.28 -20.79
N GLU A 172 -18.12 15.22 -21.71
CA GLU A 172 -19.31 16.10 -21.72
C GLU A 172 -19.50 16.96 -20.46
N LYS A 173 -18.61 16.82 -19.49
CA LYS A 173 -18.61 17.58 -18.23
C LYS A 173 -17.21 17.61 -17.61
N GLY A 174 -16.96 18.62 -16.79
CA GLY A 174 -15.73 18.70 -16.01
C GLY A 174 -15.63 17.56 -14.98
N LEU A 175 -14.53 16.84 -14.96
CA LEU A 175 -14.26 15.70 -14.10
C LEU A 175 -12.94 15.86 -13.36
N SER A 176 -12.86 15.29 -12.15
CA SER A 176 -11.58 15.00 -11.50
C SER A 176 -11.13 13.61 -11.92
N ILE A 177 -10.14 13.55 -12.81
CA ILE A 177 -9.56 12.30 -13.30
C ILE A 177 -8.53 11.81 -12.27
N ARG A 178 -8.65 10.56 -11.81
CA ARG A 178 -7.69 9.94 -10.88
C ARG A 178 -6.77 8.94 -11.56
N HIS A 179 -7.29 8.24 -12.57
CA HIS A 179 -6.55 7.23 -13.30
C HIS A 179 -6.92 7.28 -14.78
N ILE A 180 -5.93 7.13 -15.62
CA ILE A 180 -6.08 6.90 -17.05
C ILE A 180 -5.40 5.57 -17.34
N ARG A 181 -6.13 4.62 -17.94
CA ARG A 181 -5.58 3.36 -18.43
C ARG A 181 -5.58 3.41 -19.94
N ILE A 182 -4.40 3.25 -20.52
CA ILE A 182 -4.24 3.13 -21.97
C ILE A 182 -3.72 1.71 -22.25
N ALA A 183 -4.42 0.98 -23.10
CA ALA A 183 -3.99 -0.33 -23.59
C ALA A 183 -3.63 -0.23 -25.06
N PHE A 184 -2.50 -0.78 -25.44
CA PHE A 184 -2.07 -0.86 -26.83
C PHE A 184 -2.28 -2.29 -27.37
N PRO A 185 -2.52 -2.46 -28.68
CA PRO A 185 -2.87 -3.76 -29.24
C PRO A 185 -1.69 -4.75 -29.27
N ASP A 186 -0.47 -4.27 -29.17
CA ASP A 186 0.75 -5.09 -29.16
C ASP A 186 1.83 -4.55 -28.21
N LEU A 187 2.93 -5.30 -28.05
CA LEU A 187 4.07 -4.93 -27.21
C LEU A 187 5.14 -4.14 -27.99
N ALA A 188 4.73 -3.11 -28.72
CA ALA A 188 5.65 -2.21 -29.40
C ALA A 188 6.08 -1.03 -28.49
N PRO A 189 7.22 -0.38 -28.75
CA PRO A 189 7.61 0.84 -28.04
C PRO A 189 6.77 2.02 -28.55
N TYR A 190 5.71 2.35 -27.81
CA TYR A 190 4.88 3.51 -28.12
C TYR A 190 5.42 4.76 -27.43
N GLN A 191 5.39 5.90 -28.13
CA GLN A 191 5.60 7.22 -27.57
C GLN A 191 4.30 8.00 -27.64
N TYR A 192 3.83 8.50 -26.51
CA TYR A 192 2.59 9.27 -26.46
C TYR A 192 2.68 10.34 -25.39
N LYS A 193 1.79 11.32 -25.47
CA LYS A 193 1.54 12.29 -24.41
C LYS A 193 0.06 12.29 -24.07
N VAL A 194 -0.27 12.63 -22.85
CA VAL A 194 -1.64 12.80 -22.40
C VAL A 194 -1.86 14.26 -22.03
N GLU A 195 -2.88 14.86 -22.60
CA GLU A 195 -3.24 16.25 -22.36
C GLU A 195 -4.72 16.32 -21.92
N VAL A 196 -5.04 17.31 -21.11
CA VAL A 196 -6.41 17.59 -20.68
C VAL A 196 -6.82 19.00 -21.04
N SER A 197 -8.11 19.20 -21.34
CA SER A 197 -8.67 20.51 -21.66
C SER A 197 -10.08 20.61 -21.08
N MET A 198 -10.48 21.82 -20.72
CA MET A 198 -11.86 22.15 -20.31
C MET A 198 -12.70 22.78 -21.44
N ASP A 199 -12.06 23.21 -22.52
CA ASP A 199 -12.67 23.97 -23.61
C ASP A 199 -12.31 23.46 -25.01
N ARG A 200 -11.43 22.44 -25.14
CA ARG A 200 -10.87 21.87 -26.36
C ARG A 200 -9.96 22.83 -27.16
N GLU A 201 -9.68 23.99 -26.62
CA GLU A 201 -8.80 24.99 -27.25
C GLU A 201 -7.46 25.08 -26.49
N HIS A 202 -7.52 25.03 -25.16
CA HIS A 202 -6.36 25.13 -24.28
C HIS A 202 -6.08 23.79 -23.63
N TRP A 203 -4.93 23.18 -24.00
CA TRP A 203 -4.52 21.86 -23.56
C TRP A 203 -3.37 21.93 -22.56
N SER A 204 -3.45 21.17 -21.51
CA SER A 204 -2.41 21.04 -20.49
C SER A 204 -1.88 19.61 -20.45
N LEU A 205 -0.56 19.48 -20.53
CA LEU A 205 0.11 18.18 -20.44
C LEU A 205 -0.04 17.61 -19.03
N ILE A 206 -0.44 16.36 -18.92
CA ILE A 206 -0.34 15.63 -17.66
C ILE A 206 1.12 15.17 -17.53
N PRO A 207 1.86 15.59 -16.49
CA PRO A 207 3.22 15.13 -16.29
C PRO A 207 3.23 13.62 -16.04
N ASP A 208 4.20 12.95 -16.65
CA ASP A 208 4.44 11.52 -16.43
C ASP A 208 4.72 11.29 -14.94
N GLN A 209 4.00 10.35 -14.34
CA GLN A 209 4.13 9.97 -12.93
C GLN A 209 4.75 8.56 -12.78
N THR A 210 5.61 8.17 -13.74
CA THR A 210 6.39 6.94 -13.63
C THR A 210 7.45 7.00 -12.57
#